data_48f219555473121c2c26a8591d1b55b1
#
_entry.id   48f219555473121c2c26a8591d1b55b1
#
_cell.length_a   1.000
_cell.length_b   1.000
_cell.length_c   1.000
_cell.angle_alpha   90.00
_cell.angle_beta   90.00
_cell.angle_gamma   90.00
#
_symmetry.space_group_name_H-M   'P 1'
#
loop_
_entity.id
_entity.type
_entity.pdbx_description
1 polymer ?
#
loop_
_entity_poly.entity_id
_entity_poly.type
_entity_poly.pdbx_seq_one_letter_code
_entity_poly.pdbx_strand_id
1 'polypeptide(L)'
;QGVVPLPGEVEFDPTFDDGSVPPDQLGQSSDPLVGTGAGGAIDLATGQPLNLSYDPSATETPSGNADADAQFQAGYDALMQGDYAFAEDQLTQFLELYPNNPKATDAANWLGDALIYRAAYTEAAAVLLDAYQKAPDNPRAPDLLLKLGVSLSGAGERDVACRTFAQVSDRYTNVTPAFVARLDAERAKAQCPPA
;
A
#
# COMPACT_ATOMS: atom_id res chain seq x y z
N GLN A 1 -9.59 -15.52 -52.55
CA GLN A 1 -10.68 -16.00 -51.66
C GLN A 1 -10.98 -14.85 -50.71
N GLY A 2 -12.10 -14.14 -51.01
CA GLY A 2 -12.53 -12.96 -50.24
C GLY A 2 -13.10 -13.38 -48.86
N VAL A 3 -12.68 -12.67 -47.82
CA VAL A 3 -13.27 -12.75 -46.48
C VAL A 3 -14.57 -11.98 -46.51
N VAL A 4 -15.68 -12.64 -46.18
CA VAL A 4 -16.99 -12.00 -46.03
C VAL A 4 -17.05 -11.36 -44.65
N PRO A 5 -17.27 -10.05 -44.52
CA PRO A 5 -17.39 -9.41 -43.19
C PRO A 5 -18.71 -9.80 -42.51
N LEU A 6 -18.67 -9.92 -41.20
CA LEU A 6 -19.82 -10.20 -40.36
C LEU A 6 -20.73 -8.96 -40.23
N PRO A 7 -22.06 -9.12 -40.20
CA PRO A 7 -22.98 -7.99 -40.09
C PRO A 7 -22.83 -7.30 -38.69
N GLY A 8 -22.33 -6.07 -38.75
CA GLY A 8 -22.15 -5.21 -37.57
C GLY A 8 -20.79 -4.54 -37.45
N GLU A 9 -19.83 -4.87 -38.30
CA GLU A 9 -18.57 -4.12 -38.36
C GLU A 9 -18.76 -2.84 -39.18
N VAL A 10 -18.72 -1.70 -38.49
CA VAL A 10 -18.58 -0.38 -39.12
C VAL A 10 -17.15 -0.30 -39.66
N GLU A 11 -17.02 -0.19 -40.97
CA GLU A 11 -15.75 0.02 -41.63
C GLU A 11 -15.11 1.30 -41.09
N PHE A 12 -13.91 1.16 -40.50
CA PHE A 12 -13.15 2.30 -40.00
C PHE A 12 -12.64 3.10 -41.18
N ASP A 13 -13.23 4.29 -41.41
CA ASP A 13 -12.78 5.24 -42.43
C ASP A 13 -11.51 5.96 -41.93
N PRO A 14 -10.33 5.70 -42.54
CA PRO A 14 -9.09 6.35 -42.14
C PRO A 14 -8.95 7.79 -42.65
N THR A 15 -9.92 8.33 -43.39
CA THR A 15 -9.96 9.74 -43.76
C THR A 15 -10.57 10.55 -42.61
N PHE A 16 -9.85 10.70 -41.51
CA PHE A 16 -10.13 11.73 -40.56
C PHE A 16 -9.76 13.07 -41.24
N ASP A 17 -10.77 13.69 -41.85
CA ASP A 17 -10.66 15.06 -42.36
C ASP A 17 -10.47 15.95 -41.12
N ASP A 18 -9.28 16.52 -40.99
CA ASP A 18 -8.96 17.52 -39.97
C ASP A 18 -9.64 18.87 -40.37
N GLY A 19 -10.90 18.81 -40.72
CA GLY A 19 -11.73 19.96 -40.97
C GLY A 19 -11.77 20.84 -39.75
N SER A 20 -10.89 21.85 -39.73
CA SER A 20 -10.92 22.95 -38.79
C SER A 20 -12.36 23.45 -38.60
N VAL A 21 -12.98 23.06 -37.48
CA VAL A 21 -14.26 23.65 -37.07
C VAL A 21 -13.99 25.13 -36.78
N PRO A 22 -14.68 26.05 -37.47
CA PRO A 22 -14.52 27.48 -37.20
C PRO A 22 -14.77 27.76 -35.72
N PRO A 23 -14.02 28.66 -35.09
CA PRO A 23 -14.13 28.92 -33.64
C PRO A 23 -15.51 29.40 -33.15
N ASP A 24 -16.39 29.79 -34.04
CA ASP A 24 -17.72 30.32 -33.73
C ASP A 24 -18.79 29.25 -33.50
N GLN A 25 -18.49 27.95 -33.69
CA GLN A 25 -19.46 26.85 -33.50
C GLN A 25 -19.22 26.04 -32.22
N LEU A 26 -18.22 26.36 -31.42
CA LEU A 26 -17.97 25.70 -30.15
C LEU A 26 -18.98 26.07 -29.01
N GLY A 27 -19.96 26.92 -29.31
CA GLY A 27 -20.91 27.44 -28.32
C GLY A 27 -22.31 26.83 -28.33
N GLN A 28 -22.63 25.88 -29.20
CA GLN A 28 -24.00 25.32 -29.29
C GLN A 28 -23.99 23.79 -29.32
N SER A 29 -23.55 23.20 -28.23
CA SER A 29 -23.86 21.80 -27.95
C SER A 29 -25.24 21.71 -27.30
N SER A 30 -26.19 21.04 -28.00
CA SER A 30 -27.50 20.71 -27.44
C SER A 30 -27.45 19.46 -26.53
N ASP A 31 -26.28 19.13 -26.00
CA ASP A 31 -26.10 18.10 -25.01
C ASP A 31 -26.63 18.62 -23.65
N PRO A 32 -27.67 18.02 -23.06
CA PRO A 32 -28.25 18.48 -21.79
C PRO A 32 -27.28 18.33 -20.61
N LEU A 33 -26.11 17.71 -20.80
CA LEU A 33 -25.05 17.58 -19.80
C LEU A 33 -23.97 18.68 -19.93
N VAL A 34 -23.94 19.44 -21.04
CA VAL A 34 -23.05 20.59 -21.21
C VAL A 34 -23.85 21.85 -20.89
N GLY A 35 -23.92 22.20 -19.61
CA GLY A 35 -24.56 23.43 -19.14
C GLY A 35 -23.87 24.65 -19.70
N THR A 36 -24.54 25.40 -20.61
CA THR A 36 -24.14 26.74 -21.02
C THR A 36 -24.30 27.70 -19.84
N GLY A 37 -23.25 27.98 -19.15
CA GLY A 37 -23.17 29.11 -18.23
C GLY A 37 -23.18 28.76 -16.76
N ALA A 38 -22.15 29.17 -16.09
CA ALA A 38 -22.03 29.44 -14.64
C ALA A 38 -22.47 28.35 -13.63
N GLY A 39 -22.71 27.13 -14.08
CA GLY A 39 -22.95 25.99 -13.18
C GLY A 39 -21.68 25.15 -13.05
N GLY A 40 -20.72 25.60 -12.25
CA GLY A 40 -19.60 24.76 -11.84
C GLY A 40 -20.10 23.51 -11.15
N ALA A 41 -19.34 22.41 -11.21
CA ALA A 41 -19.62 21.22 -10.44
C ALA A 41 -19.87 21.61 -8.98
N ILE A 42 -20.95 21.07 -8.40
CA ILE A 42 -21.32 21.34 -7.00
C ILE A 42 -20.99 20.12 -6.15
N ASP A 43 -20.52 20.36 -4.96
CA ASP A 43 -20.43 19.34 -3.92
C ASP A 43 -21.83 18.91 -3.51
N LEU A 44 -22.18 17.64 -3.77
CA LEU A 44 -23.50 17.07 -3.48
C LEU A 44 -23.79 16.96 -1.99
N ALA A 45 -22.78 17.03 -1.13
CA ALA A 45 -22.94 16.96 0.32
C ALA A 45 -23.22 18.34 0.94
N THR A 46 -22.60 19.40 0.38
CA THR A 46 -22.66 20.75 0.94
C THR A 46 -23.45 21.72 0.06
N GLY A 47 -23.74 21.39 -1.20
CA GLY A 47 -24.43 22.25 -2.17
C GLY A 47 -23.57 23.45 -2.63
N GLN A 48 -22.29 23.49 -2.29
CA GLN A 48 -21.38 24.57 -2.65
C GLN A 48 -20.69 24.34 -4.01
N PRO A 49 -20.37 25.38 -4.78
CA PRO A 49 -19.61 25.24 -6.03
C PRO A 49 -18.24 24.64 -5.74
N LEU A 50 -17.91 23.54 -6.42
CA LEU A 50 -16.54 23.04 -6.44
C LEU A 50 -15.64 24.02 -7.18
N ASN A 51 -14.64 24.54 -6.52
CA ASN A 51 -13.62 25.35 -7.15
C ASN A 51 -12.66 24.42 -7.92
N LEU A 52 -12.94 24.21 -9.20
CA LEU A 52 -12.10 23.42 -10.11
C LEU A 52 -11.04 24.30 -10.82
N SER A 53 -10.72 25.47 -10.25
CA SER A 53 -9.64 26.30 -10.78
C SER A 53 -8.33 25.52 -10.64
N TYR A 54 -7.81 25.00 -11.74
CA TYR A 54 -6.45 24.47 -11.79
C TYR A 54 -5.48 25.66 -11.58
N ASP A 55 -4.86 25.73 -10.44
CA ASP A 55 -3.74 26.63 -10.18
C ASP A 55 -2.43 25.88 -10.46
N PRO A 56 -1.76 26.15 -11.60
CA PRO A 56 -0.51 25.48 -11.92
C PRO A 56 0.65 25.88 -11.01
N SER A 57 0.45 26.89 -10.15
CA SER A 57 1.39 27.28 -9.10
C SER A 57 1.04 26.74 -7.71
N ALA A 58 -0.15 26.16 -7.55
CA ALA A 58 -0.46 25.31 -6.43
C ALA A 58 0.35 24.03 -6.63
N THR A 59 1.59 24.05 -6.20
CA THR A 59 2.20 22.83 -5.73
C THR A 59 1.29 22.37 -4.60
N GLU A 60 0.37 21.44 -4.91
CA GLU A 60 -0.17 20.59 -3.88
C GLU A 60 1.03 19.89 -3.28
N THR A 61 1.63 20.54 -2.28
CA THR A 61 2.30 19.77 -1.25
C THR A 61 1.16 18.94 -0.67
N PRO A 62 1.13 17.64 -0.90
CA PRO A 62 0.23 16.77 -0.16
C PRO A 62 0.33 17.24 1.28
N SER A 63 -0.76 17.43 1.99
CA SER A 63 -0.69 17.67 3.42
C SER A 63 -0.09 16.38 3.97
N GLY A 64 1.25 16.33 4.03
CA GLY A 64 2.07 15.12 4.02
C GLY A 64 1.74 14.14 5.15
N ASN A 65 0.91 14.56 6.11
CA ASN A 65 0.39 13.73 7.17
C ASN A 65 -0.97 13.11 6.84
N ALA A 66 -1.90 13.84 6.18
CA ALA A 66 -3.23 13.31 5.90
C ALA A 66 -3.19 12.20 4.83
N ASP A 67 -2.39 12.40 3.77
CA ASP A 67 -2.23 11.39 2.71
C ASP A 67 -1.45 10.17 3.23
N ALA A 68 -0.42 10.40 4.05
CA ALA A 68 0.31 9.33 4.73
C ALA A 68 -0.61 8.52 5.67
N ASP A 69 -1.47 9.22 6.44
CA ASP A 69 -2.41 8.56 7.34
C ASP A 69 -3.46 7.75 6.58
N ALA A 70 -3.99 8.30 5.48
CA ALA A 70 -4.95 7.60 4.64
C ALA A 70 -4.35 6.34 4.00
N GLN A 71 -3.11 6.43 3.48
CA GLN A 71 -2.42 5.30 2.87
C GLN A 71 -2.06 4.21 3.89
N PHE A 72 -1.52 4.62 5.05
CA PHE A 72 -1.26 3.69 6.16
C PHE A 72 -2.54 2.95 6.58
N GLN A 73 -3.65 3.70 6.73
CA GLN A 73 -4.92 3.12 7.13
C GLN A 73 -5.47 2.15 6.07
N ALA A 74 -5.38 2.50 4.78
CA ALA A 74 -5.79 1.62 3.68
C ALA A 74 -5.03 0.29 3.70
N GLY A 75 -3.70 0.34 3.91
CA GLY A 75 -2.88 -0.86 4.02
C GLY A 75 -3.22 -1.70 5.26
N TYR A 76 -3.44 -1.06 6.40
CA TYR A 76 -3.83 -1.74 7.63
C TYR A 76 -5.21 -2.41 7.51
N ASP A 77 -6.20 -1.70 6.97
CA ASP A 77 -7.55 -2.22 6.79
C ASP A 77 -7.59 -3.40 5.81
N ALA A 78 -6.81 -3.32 4.73
CA ALA A 78 -6.65 -4.43 3.78
C ALA A 78 -6.05 -5.67 4.46
N LEU A 79 -5.01 -5.49 5.28
CA LEU A 79 -4.42 -6.58 6.07
C LEU A 79 -5.47 -7.25 6.97
N MET A 80 -6.29 -6.45 7.66
CA MET A 80 -7.35 -6.96 8.56
C MET A 80 -8.46 -7.68 7.79
N GLN A 81 -8.71 -7.31 6.54
CA GLN A 81 -9.67 -7.96 5.64
C GLN A 81 -9.10 -9.20 4.95
N GLY A 82 -7.80 -9.47 5.08
CA GLY A 82 -7.11 -10.58 4.43
C GLY A 82 -6.72 -10.30 2.97
N ASP A 83 -6.86 -9.07 2.49
CA ASP A 83 -6.32 -8.64 1.19
C ASP A 83 -4.84 -8.28 1.32
N TYR A 84 -4.03 -9.32 1.45
CA TYR A 84 -2.60 -9.18 1.70
C TYR A 84 -1.85 -8.56 0.53
N ALA A 85 -2.34 -8.73 -0.70
CA ALA A 85 -1.71 -8.13 -1.87
C ALA A 85 -1.89 -6.61 -1.88
N PHE A 86 -3.10 -6.14 -1.64
CA PHE A 86 -3.37 -4.70 -1.55
C PHE A 86 -2.71 -4.07 -0.31
N ALA A 87 -2.69 -4.79 0.82
CA ALA A 87 -1.97 -4.35 2.02
C ALA A 87 -0.47 -4.14 1.74
N GLU A 88 0.17 -5.07 1.03
CA GLU A 88 1.57 -4.97 0.62
C GLU A 88 1.81 -3.74 -0.25
N ASP A 89 0.99 -3.54 -1.29
CA ASP A 89 1.11 -2.39 -2.19
C ASP A 89 1.01 -1.06 -1.43
N GLN A 90 -0.01 -0.91 -0.57
CA GLN A 90 -0.24 0.34 0.17
C GLN A 90 0.85 0.61 1.20
N LEU A 91 1.28 -0.41 1.96
CA LEU A 91 2.30 -0.25 2.99
C LEU A 91 3.70 -0.05 2.40
N THR A 92 4.00 -0.69 1.26
CA THR A 92 5.26 -0.48 0.54
C THR A 92 5.32 0.96 0.03
N GLN A 93 4.28 1.43 -0.64
CA GLN A 93 4.21 2.81 -1.13
C GLN A 93 4.28 3.82 0.02
N PHE A 94 3.64 3.52 1.16
CA PHE A 94 3.76 4.35 2.36
C PHE A 94 5.22 4.49 2.81
N LEU A 95 5.97 3.40 2.89
CA LEU A 95 7.37 3.41 3.32
C LEU A 95 8.29 4.13 2.33
N GLU A 96 7.98 4.06 1.04
CA GLU A 96 8.73 4.76 -0.01
C GLU A 96 8.49 6.28 0.01
N LEU A 97 7.23 6.69 0.15
CA LEU A 97 6.85 8.11 0.13
C LEU A 97 7.09 8.81 1.48
N TYR A 98 6.96 8.08 2.59
CA TYR A 98 7.01 8.64 3.93
C TYR A 98 8.02 7.92 4.86
N PRO A 99 9.29 7.75 4.45
CA PRO A 99 10.27 6.94 5.19
C PRO A 99 10.58 7.45 6.59
N ASN A 100 10.36 8.74 6.84
CA ASN A 100 10.59 9.40 8.13
C ASN A 100 9.29 9.64 8.92
N ASN A 101 8.17 9.09 8.48
CA ASN A 101 6.90 9.22 9.21
C ASN A 101 6.99 8.44 10.54
N PRO A 102 6.44 8.97 11.65
CA PRO A 102 6.40 8.26 12.93
C PRO A 102 5.76 6.85 12.86
N LYS A 103 4.88 6.62 11.88
CA LYS A 103 4.24 5.31 11.64
C LYS A 103 5.07 4.36 10.77
N ALA A 104 6.26 4.76 10.29
CA ALA A 104 7.05 3.93 9.37
C ALA A 104 7.42 2.56 9.98
N THR A 105 7.74 2.51 11.27
CA THR A 105 8.02 1.25 11.96
C THR A 105 6.77 0.37 12.06
N ASP A 106 5.60 0.96 12.33
CA ASP A 106 4.32 0.23 12.35
C ASP A 106 3.94 -0.26 10.96
N ALA A 107 4.13 0.56 9.93
CA ALA A 107 3.89 0.18 8.54
C ALA A 107 4.77 -1.01 8.12
N ALA A 108 6.06 -0.97 8.43
CA ALA A 108 6.97 -2.09 8.16
C ALA A 108 6.58 -3.36 8.91
N ASN A 109 6.08 -3.22 10.14
CA ASN A 109 5.60 -4.34 10.94
C ASN A 109 4.35 -5.01 10.31
N TRP A 110 3.39 -4.20 9.79
CA TRP A 110 2.20 -4.71 9.10
C TRP A 110 2.52 -5.23 7.70
N LEU A 111 3.44 -4.59 6.98
CA LEU A 111 3.97 -5.10 5.71
C LEU A 111 4.62 -6.47 5.89
N GLY A 112 5.39 -6.65 6.98
CA GLY A 112 5.95 -7.95 7.33
C GLY A 112 4.88 -9.04 7.50
N ASP A 113 3.74 -8.73 8.14
CA ASP A 113 2.62 -9.66 8.24
C ASP A 113 2.02 -10.00 6.88
N ALA A 114 1.73 -8.98 6.04
CA ALA A 114 1.18 -9.19 4.70
C ALA A 114 2.06 -10.12 3.85
N LEU A 115 3.38 -9.88 3.86
CA LEU A 115 4.36 -10.70 3.17
C LEU A 115 4.45 -12.12 3.71
N ILE A 116 4.40 -12.31 5.05
CA ILE A 116 4.39 -13.63 5.68
C ILE A 116 3.13 -14.41 5.27
N TYR A 117 1.95 -13.78 5.28
CA TYR A 117 0.71 -14.43 4.85
C TYR A 117 0.71 -14.81 3.37
N ARG A 118 1.43 -14.08 2.54
CA ARG A 118 1.66 -14.40 1.11
C ARG A 118 2.81 -15.40 0.89
N ALA A 119 3.45 -15.87 1.95
CA ALA A 119 4.65 -16.71 1.91
C ALA A 119 5.85 -16.05 1.18
N ALA A 120 5.87 -14.72 1.06
CA ALA A 120 6.99 -13.92 0.56
C ALA A 120 8.03 -13.71 1.68
N TYR A 121 8.59 -14.82 2.16
CA TYR A 121 9.38 -14.83 3.39
C TYR A 121 10.70 -14.08 3.28
N THR A 122 11.34 -14.11 2.13
CA THR A 122 12.62 -13.41 1.91
C THR A 122 12.44 -11.91 1.94
N GLU A 123 11.38 -11.42 1.30
CA GLU A 123 10.99 -10.01 1.28
C GLU A 123 10.56 -9.55 2.67
N ALA A 124 9.77 -10.35 3.38
CA ALA A 124 9.39 -10.08 4.75
C ALA A 124 10.62 -9.93 5.66
N ALA A 125 11.59 -10.85 5.55
CA ALA A 125 12.81 -10.78 6.34
C ALA A 125 13.61 -9.51 6.06
N ALA A 126 13.70 -9.08 4.79
CA ALA A 126 14.42 -7.86 4.42
C ALA A 126 13.77 -6.60 5.03
N VAL A 127 12.45 -6.45 4.88
CA VAL A 127 11.69 -5.32 5.40
C VAL A 127 11.77 -5.24 6.94
N LEU A 128 11.56 -6.38 7.61
CA LEU A 128 11.57 -6.45 9.07
C LEU A 128 12.96 -6.19 9.66
N LEU A 129 14.01 -6.67 9.00
CA LEU A 129 15.39 -6.41 9.40
C LEU A 129 15.76 -4.93 9.26
N ASP A 130 15.42 -4.32 8.11
CA ASP A 130 15.66 -2.89 7.87
C ASP A 130 14.93 -2.02 8.90
N ALA A 131 13.65 -2.31 9.17
CA ALA A 131 12.87 -1.60 10.17
C ALA A 131 13.45 -1.74 11.58
N TYR A 132 13.89 -2.95 11.94
CA TYR A 132 14.54 -3.20 13.22
C TYR A 132 15.87 -2.44 13.36
N GLN A 133 16.69 -2.41 12.31
CA GLN A 133 17.98 -1.70 12.31
C GLN A 133 17.80 -0.18 12.44
N LYS A 134 16.76 0.37 11.82
CA LYS A 134 16.44 1.80 11.90
C LYS A 134 15.88 2.23 13.26
N ALA A 135 15.17 1.34 13.94
CA ALA A 135 14.48 1.66 15.19
C ALA A 135 14.59 0.53 16.24
N PRO A 136 15.81 0.18 16.72
CA PRO A 136 16.02 -0.97 17.60
C PRO A 136 15.43 -0.79 19.00
N ASP A 137 15.17 0.45 19.42
CA ASP A 137 14.58 0.79 20.71
C ASP A 137 13.08 1.14 20.62
N ASN A 138 12.48 0.98 19.44
CA ASN A 138 11.05 1.18 19.25
C ASN A 138 10.25 0.12 20.04
N PRO A 139 9.09 0.48 20.62
CA PRO A 139 8.20 -0.49 21.27
C PRO A 139 7.82 -1.70 20.42
N ARG A 140 7.87 -1.57 19.07
CA ARG A 140 7.63 -2.66 18.13
C ARG A 140 8.86 -3.57 17.88
N ALA A 141 10.05 -3.19 18.35
CA ALA A 141 11.27 -3.92 18.05
C ALA A 141 11.22 -5.42 18.45
N PRO A 142 10.64 -5.82 19.59
CA PRO A 142 10.44 -7.25 19.90
C PRO A 142 9.58 -7.97 18.85
N ASP A 143 8.51 -7.33 18.38
CA ASP A 143 7.59 -7.89 17.39
C ASP A 143 8.25 -8.00 16.00
N LEU A 144 9.02 -6.98 15.59
CA LEU A 144 9.81 -7.01 14.36
C LEU A 144 10.80 -8.18 14.36
N LEU A 145 11.55 -8.39 15.45
CA LEU A 145 12.48 -9.51 15.56
C LEU A 145 11.78 -10.87 15.59
N LEU A 146 10.65 -10.98 16.27
CA LEU A 146 9.87 -12.21 16.26
C LEU A 146 9.42 -12.57 14.84
N LYS A 147 8.85 -11.62 14.11
CA LYS A 147 8.41 -11.80 12.72
C LYS A 147 9.59 -12.05 11.77
N LEU A 148 10.73 -11.41 12.00
CA LEU A 148 11.96 -11.70 11.27
C LEU A 148 12.36 -13.17 11.44
N GLY A 149 12.31 -13.70 12.67
CA GLY A 149 12.56 -15.12 12.94
C GLY A 149 11.57 -16.04 12.21
N VAL A 150 10.27 -15.67 12.20
CA VAL A 150 9.23 -16.40 11.44
C VAL A 150 9.54 -16.39 9.94
N SER A 151 9.90 -15.24 9.39
CA SER A 151 10.23 -15.08 7.97
C SER A 151 11.47 -15.90 7.59
N LEU A 152 12.53 -15.84 8.39
CA LEU A 152 13.74 -16.64 8.18
C LEU A 152 13.44 -18.15 8.23
N SER A 153 12.58 -18.59 9.18
CA SER A 153 12.15 -19.98 9.26
C SER A 153 11.35 -20.41 8.01
N GLY A 154 10.44 -19.56 7.54
CA GLY A 154 9.66 -19.78 6.32
C GLY A 154 10.53 -19.82 5.05
N ALA A 155 11.60 -19.03 5.00
CA ALA A 155 12.60 -19.02 3.93
C ALA A 155 13.55 -20.24 3.98
N GLY A 156 13.44 -21.10 5.01
CA GLY A 156 14.32 -22.27 5.17
C GLY A 156 15.60 -22.00 5.95
N GLU A 157 15.82 -20.77 6.40
CA GLU A 157 17.01 -20.31 7.15
C GLU A 157 16.84 -20.62 8.65
N ARG A 158 16.61 -21.90 8.97
CA ARG A 158 16.25 -22.35 10.31
C ARG A 158 17.25 -21.95 11.39
N ASP A 159 18.53 -22.12 11.13
CA ASP A 159 19.58 -21.83 12.13
C ASP A 159 19.64 -20.32 12.45
N VAL A 160 19.42 -19.49 11.43
CA VAL A 160 19.36 -18.03 11.61
C VAL A 160 18.09 -17.65 12.35
N ALA A 161 16.94 -18.25 12.02
CA ALA A 161 15.67 -18.05 12.71
C ALA A 161 15.79 -18.37 14.21
N CYS A 162 16.39 -19.50 14.56
CA CYS A 162 16.56 -19.91 15.95
C CYS A 162 17.46 -18.95 16.74
N ARG A 163 18.53 -18.44 16.12
CA ARG A 163 19.36 -17.39 16.73
C ARG A 163 18.61 -16.08 16.90
N THR A 164 17.77 -15.72 15.92
CA THR A 164 16.92 -14.52 16.01
C THR A 164 15.92 -14.63 17.13
N PHE A 165 15.24 -15.77 17.30
CA PHE A 165 14.34 -16.01 18.42
C PHE A 165 15.05 -15.99 19.78
N ALA A 166 16.27 -16.53 19.87
CA ALA A 166 17.07 -16.43 21.09
C ALA A 166 17.39 -14.97 21.42
N GLN A 167 17.80 -14.18 20.41
CA GLN A 167 18.05 -12.75 20.59
C GLN A 167 16.83 -11.99 21.11
N VAL A 168 15.59 -12.36 20.72
CA VAL A 168 14.37 -11.78 21.28
C VAL A 168 14.30 -12.02 22.78
N SER A 169 14.52 -13.27 23.23
CA SER A 169 14.49 -13.63 24.67
C SER A 169 15.56 -12.91 25.48
N ASP A 170 16.77 -12.80 24.92
CA ASP A 170 17.90 -12.21 25.62
C ASP A 170 17.80 -10.69 25.74
N ARG A 171 17.29 -10.04 24.70
CA ARG A 171 17.25 -8.57 24.64
C ARG A 171 15.99 -7.97 25.26
N TYR A 172 14.85 -8.66 25.17
CA TYR A 172 13.56 -8.13 25.59
C TYR A 172 12.95 -8.97 26.71
N THR A 173 13.45 -8.72 27.92
CA THR A 173 12.99 -9.43 29.15
C THR A 173 11.68 -8.88 29.71
N ASN A 174 11.28 -7.67 29.32
CA ASN A 174 10.09 -6.99 29.84
C ASN A 174 8.93 -7.01 28.84
N VAL A 175 8.61 -8.20 28.32
CA VAL A 175 7.51 -8.44 27.38
C VAL A 175 6.34 -9.15 28.08
N THR A 176 5.15 -9.09 27.46
CA THR A 176 3.95 -9.72 28.04
C THR A 176 4.05 -11.26 28.01
N PRO A 177 3.40 -11.97 28.94
CA PRO A 177 3.33 -13.44 28.90
C PRO A 177 2.75 -13.99 27.58
N ALA A 178 1.80 -13.28 26.96
CA ALA A 178 1.25 -13.64 25.67
C ALA A 178 2.29 -13.57 24.55
N PHE A 179 3.18 -12.58 24.59
CA PHE A 179 4.28 -12.48 23.64
C PHE A 179 5.28 -13.63 23.82
N VAL A 180 5.64 -13.97 25.06
CA VAL A 180 6.54 -15.11 25.36
C VAL A 180 5.93 -16.41 24.82
N ALA A 181 4.65 -16.67 25.10
CA ALA A 181 3.97 -17.87 24.59
C ALA A 181 3.98 -17.95 23.05
N ARG A 182 3.81 -16.81 22.36
CA ARG A 182 3.91 -16.74 20.91
C ARG A 182 5.33 -17.02 20.41
N LEU A 183 6.34 -16.45 21.05
CA LEU A 183 7.76 -16.70 20.74
C LEU A 183 8.09 -18.18 20.89
N ASP A 184 7.68 -18.82 22.00
CA ASP A 184 7.92 -20.25 22.24
C ASP A 184 7.21 -21.12 21.21
N ALA A 185 5.98 -20.77 20.82
CA ALA A 185 5.26 -21.45 19.75
C ALA A 185 6.01 -21.37 18.40
N GLU A 186 6.53 -20.19 18.04
CA GLU A 186 7.29 -20.05 16.77
C GLU A 186 8.64 -20.77 16.83
N ARG A 187 9.33 -20.79 17.98
CA ARG A 187 10.54 -21.59 18.19
C ARG A 187 10.26 -23.08 18.02
N ALA A 188 9.13 -23.56 18.57
CA ALA A 188 8.73 -24.97 18.44
C ALA A 188 8.41 -25.31 16.98
N LYS A 189 7.68 -24.47 16.25
CA LYS A 189 7.40 -24.64 14.82
C LYS A 189 8.69 -24.70 13.99
N ALA A 190 9.64 -23.81 14.27
CA ALA A 190 10.96 -23.80 13.62
C ALA A 190 11.86 -24.95 14.09
N GLN A 191 11.42 -25.78 15.06
CA GLN A 191 12.18 -26.88 15.64
C GLN A 191 13.53 -26.41 16.22
N CYS A 192 13.54 -25.26 16.89
CA CYS A 192 14.74 -24.76 17.54
C CYS A 192 15.15 -25.64 18.74
N PRO A 193 16.45 -25.75 19.04
CA PRO A 193 16.90 -26.41 20.25
C PRO A 193 16.31 -25.71 21.50
N PRO A 194 16.12 -26.43 22.59
CA PRO A 194 15.70 -25.84 23.86
C PRO A 194 16.70 -24.78 24.29
N ALA A 195 16.19 -23.71 24.96
CA ALA A 195 17.02 -22.64 25.49
C ALA A 195 17.83 -23.09 26.70
#